data_2b3bc02a35307893c9949c128a5233a8
#
_entry.id   2b3bc02a35307893c9949c128a5233a8
#
_cell.length_a   1.000
_cell.length_b   1.000
_cell.length_c   1.000
_cell.angle_alpha   90.00
_cell.angle_beta   90.00
_cell.angle_gamma   90.00
#
_symmetry.space_group_name_H-M   'P 1'
#
loop_
_entity.id
_entity.type
_entity.pdbx_description
1 polymer ?
#
loop_
_entity_poly.entity_id
_entity_poly.type
_entity_poly.pdbx_seq_one_letter_code
_entity_poly.pdbx_strand_id
1 'polypeptide(L)'
;MKPVDGDIFSGTKPVDNKLKFPSSKLQPWIDEYVPNAGKIIKIEQFKGGQSNPTYKVITQNKNLVLRRKPPGILLPSAHAVDREYKVMTALNNTQVPVPKTYGLCEDEDLIGTAFFVMDFLDGNIYWDLLLSDKSPKDTMEIYASKNKVIAELHKVDYSSVGLSDYGKPGNYIARQVSRWTKQYLASETENIPAMNNLIDWLPPNIPDDDETSIVHGDYRLDNMVFNANNNVIGVLDWELSTLGHPIADFNYHCISWKNVPELADQKFCSENGIPTEGEYRNMYSRHTGKKLDENWEFYTIFNIF
;
A
#
# COMPACT_ATOMS: atom_id res chain seq x y z
N MET A 1 -13.04 -3.03 19.77
CA MET A 1 -13.50 -3.12 18.36
C MET A 1 -13.87 -4.56 18.10
N LYS A 2 -15.02 -4.88 17.45
CA LYS A 2 -15.27 -6.28 17.05
C LYS A 2 -14.22 -6.65 16.01
N PRO A 3 -13.66 -7.89 16.04
CA PRO A 3 -12.76 -8.33 14.99
C PRO A 3 -13.43 -8.10 13.64
N VAL A 4 -12.71 -7.49 12.70
CA VAL A 4 -13.19 -7.36 11.32
C VAL A 4 -13.29 -8.78 10.80
N ASP A 5 -14.51 -9.20 10.42
CA ASP A 5 -14.72 -10.52 9.86
C ASP A 5 -13.97 -10.59 8.52
N GLY A 6 -12.75 -11.13 8.55
CA GLY A 6 -11.85 -11.21 7.39
C GLY A 6 -12.47 -11.92 6.18
N ASP A 7 -13.48 -12.76 6.41
CA ASP A 7 -14.23 -13.47 5.37
C ASP A 7 -15.06 -12.54 4.47
N ILE A 8 -15.43 -11.34 4.94
CA ILE A 8 -16.19 -10.37 4.14
C ILE A 8 -15.32 -9.80 3.01
N PHE A 9 -14.04 -9.55 3.27
CA PHE A 9 -13.11 -8.91 2.35
C PHE A 9 -12.16 -9.89 1.64
N SER A 10 -12.03 -11.10 2.16
CA SER A 10 -11.16 -12.14 1.62
C SER A 10 -11.83 -12.95 0.51
N GLY A 11 -11.00 -13.46 -0.42
CA GLY A 11 -11.43 -14.34 -1.50
C GLY A 11 -12.08 -13.62 -2.69
N THR A 12 -12.75 -14.40 -3.52
CA THR A 12 -13.36 -13.95 -4.77
C THR A 12 -14.88 -14.18 -4.76
N LYS A 13 -15.55 -13.50 -5.67
CA LYS A 13 -17.00 -13.64 -5.97
C LYS A 13 -17.20 -13.66 -7.49
N PRO A 14 -18.40 -14.06 -7.99
CA PRO A 14 -18.75 -13.84 -9.39
C PRO A 14 -18.61 -12.35 -9.76
N VAL A 15 -18.16 -12.07 -10.98
CA VAL A 15 -18.00 -10.68 -11.45
C VAL A 15 -19.34 -9.98 -11.47
N ASP A 16 -19.42 -8.81 -10.88
CA ASP A 16 -20.61 -7.96 -10.88
C ASP A 16 -21.02 -7.60 -12.32
N ASN A 17 -22.33 -7.62 -12.61
CA ASN A 17 -22.83 -7.47 -13.97
C ASN A 17 -22.33 -6.20 -14.69
N LYS A 18 -22.20 -5.08 -13.96
CA LYS A 18 -21.71 -3.80 -14.49
C LYS A 18 -20.20 -3.79 -14.77
N LEU A 19 -19.48 -4.77 -14.24
CA LEU A 19 -18.02 -4.87 -14.31
C LEU A 19 -17.55 -6.06 -15.19
N LYS A 20 -18.49 -6.78 -15.82
CA LYS A 20 -18.18 -7.88 -16.74
C LYS A 20 -17.56 -7.38 -18.03
N PHE A 21 -16.63 -8.16 -18.53
CA PHE A 21 -16.06 -8.02 -19.86
C PHE A 21 -15.85 -9.41 -20.51
N PRO A 22 -15.84 -9.53 -21.84
CA PRO A 22 -15.68 -10.83 -22.48
C PRO A 22 -14.26 -11.33 -22.40
N SER A 23 -14.07 -12.56 -21.88
CA SER A 23 -12.76 -13.19 -21.79
C SER A 23 -12.11 -13.40 -23.18
N SER A 24 -12.95 -13.56 -24.22
CA SER A 24 -12.47 -13.72 -25.61
C SER A 24 -11.72 -12.47 -26.12
N LYS A 25 -12.05 -11.28 -25.63
CA LYS A 25 -11.30 -10.06 -25.95
C LYS A 25 -9.96 -10.00 -25.18
N LEU A 26 -9.93 -10.46 -23.93
CA LEU A 26 -8.72 -10.46 -23.11
C LEU A 26 -7.71 -11.56 -23.52
N GLN A 27 -8.17 -12.69 -24.04
CA GLN A 27 -7.32 -13.84 -24.36
C GLN A 27 -6.13 -13.51 -25.28
N PRO A 28 -6.30 -12.79 -26.43
CA PRO A 28 -5.16 -12.46 -27.28
C PRO A 28 -4.08 -11.65 -26.56
N TRP A 29 -4.48 -10.72 -25.69
CA TRP A 29 -3.55 -9.95 -24.88
C TRP A 29 -2.79 -10.84 -23.88
N ILE A 30 -3.48 -11.76 -23.22
CA ILE A 30 -2.82 -12.73 -22.30
C ILE A 30 -1.82 -13.60 -23.08
N ASP A 31 -2.17 -14.06 -24.27
CA ASP A 31 -1.29 -14.89 -25.10
C ASP A 31 -0.01 -14.16 -25.51
N GLU A 32 -0.10 -12.85 -25.73
CA GLU A 32 1.03 -12.01 -26.14
C GLU A 32 1.95 -11.64 -24.96
N TYR A 33 1.36 -11.22 -23.83
CA TYR A 33 2.13 -10.59 -22.73
C TYR A 33 2.44 -11.55 -21.58
N VAL A 34 1.70 -12.64 -21.41
CA VAL A 34 1.88 -13.57 -20.27
C VAL A 34 2.40 -14.93 -20.74
N PRO A 35 3.72 -15.17 -20.67
CA PRO A 35 4.31 -16.41 -21.15
C PRO A 35 3.69 -17.66 -20.49
N ASN A 36 3.33 -18.64 -21.30
CA ASN A 36 2.82 -19.94 -20.85
C ASN A 36 1.55 -19.88 -19.97
N ALA A 37 0.73 -18.84 -20.08
CA ALA A 37 -0.52 -18.77 -19.32
C ALA A 37 -1.53 -19.85 -19.77
N GLY A 38 -1.63 -20.07 -21.07
CA GLY A 38 -2.66 -20.91 -21.68
C GLY A 38 -4.03 -20.21 -21.69
N LYS A 39 -5.09 -20.95 -22.01
CA LYS A 39 -6.43 -20.38 -22.18
C LYS A 39 -7.01 -19.93 -20.85
N ILE A 40 -7.75 -18.80 -20.87
CA ILE A 40 -8.55 -18.33 -19.74
C ILE A 40 -9.70 -19.34 -19.52
N ILE A 41 -9.74 -19.89 -18.29
CA ILE A 41 -10.78 -20.82 -17.85
C ILE A 41 -11.92 -20.06 -17.16
N LYS A 42 -11.57 -19.09 -16.28
CA LYS A 42 -12.53 -18.37 -15.46
C LYS A 42 -11.98 -17.00 -15.05
N ILE A 43 -12.88 -16.04 -14.89
CA ILE A 43 -12.60 -14.72 -14.31
C ILE A 43 -13.50 -14.56 -13.10
N GLU A 44 -12.92 -14.21 -11.96
CA GLU A 44 -13.60 -13.93 -10.71
C GLU A 44 -13.21 -12.51 -10.24
N GLN A 45 -14.08 -11.85 -9.49
CA GLN A 45 -13.78 -10.55 -8.90
C GLN A 45 -13.35 -10.74 -7.44
N PHE A 46 -12.29 -10.06 -6.99
CA PHE A 46 -11.96 -10.00 -5.57
C PHE A 46 -13.05 -9.24 -4.79
N LYS A 47 -13.29 -9.67 -3.56
CA LYS A 47 -14.26 -9.00 -2.66
C LYS A 47 -13.72 -7.67 -2.12
N GLY A 48 -12.39 -7.58 -1.88
CA GLY A 48 -11.68 -6.36 -1.52
C GLY A 48 -11.28 -5.54 -2.75
N GLY A 49 -10.63 -4.39 -2.53
CA GLY A 49 -10.16 -3.50 -3.60
C GLY A 49 -11.29 -2.62 -4.17
N GLN A 50 -11.83 -1.73 -3.33
CA GLN A 50 -13.00 -0.90 -3.70
C GLN A 50 -12.65 0.20 -4.70
N SER A 51 -11.41 0.71 -4.69
CA SER A 51 -10.99 1.81 -5.57
C SER A 51 -10.89 1.38 -7.03
N ASN A 52 -10.17 0.29 -7.31
CA ASN A 52 -9.95 -0.23 -8.65
C ASN A 52 -10.47 -1.68 -8.75
N PRO A 53 -11.42 -1.98 -9.67
CA PRO A 53 -11.90 -3.35 -9.85
C PRO A 53 -10.75 -4.32 -10.13
N THR A 54 -10.63 -5.33 -9.28
CA THR A 54 -9.55 -6.31 -9.31
C THR A 54 -10.12 -7.70 -9.53
N TYR A 55 -9.51 -8.47 -10.43
CA TYR A 55 -10.01 -9.77 -10.87
C TYR A 55 -8.93 -10.84 -10.75
N LYS A 56 -9.33 -12.03 -10.34
CA LYS A 56 -8.55 -13.25 -10.48
C LYS A 56 -8.85 -13.86 -11.85
N VAL A 57 -7.85 -13.91 -12.71
CA VAL A 57 -7.93 -14.54 -14.02
C VAL A 57 -7.28 -15.92 -13.91
N ILE A 58 -8.10 -16.95 -13.93
CA ILE A 58 -7.67 -18.36 -13.83
C ILE A 58 -7.44 -18.85 -15.25
N THR A 59 -6.22 -19.22 -15.57
CA THR A 59 -5.83 -19.80 -16.85
C THR A 59 -5.46 -21.26 -16.69
N GLN A 60 -5.16 -21.95 -17.77
CA GLN A 60 -4.79 -23.38 -17.75
C GLN A 60 -3.55 -23.64 -16.88
N ASN A 61 -2.58 -22.73 -16.88
CA ASN A 61 -1.28 -22.97 -16.28
C ASN A 61 -0.93 -21.99 -15.13
N LYS A 62 -1.68 -20.89 -14.97
CA LYS A 62 -1.38 -19.84 -14.00
C LYS A 62 -2.66 -19.21 -13.44
N ASN A 63 -2.55 -18.69 -12.23
CA ASN A 63 -3.47 -17.70 -11.71
C ASN A 63 -2.84 -16.31 -11.86
N LEU A 64 -3.61 -15.36 -12.35
CA LEU A 64 -3.19 -13.99 -12.57
C LEU A 64 -4.14 -13.02 -11.87
N VAL A 65 -3.67 -11.82 -11.62
CA VAL A 65 -4.50 -10.71 -11.17
C VAL A 65 -4.55 -9.66 -12.27
N LEU A 66 -5.76 -9.26 -12.64
CA LEU A 66 -6.02 -8.12 -13.53
C LEU A 66 -6.62 -7.00 -12.68
N ARG A 67 -5.99 -5.82 -12.69
CA ARG A 67 -6.46 -4.61 -12.02
C ARG A 67 -6.74 -3.54 -13.08
N ARG A 68 -7.95 -2.95 -13.06
CA ARG A 68 -8.35 -1.97 -14.07
C ARG A 68 -8.98 -0.73 -13.47
N LYS A 69 -8.98 0.36 -14.23
CA LYS A 69 -9.76 1.55 -13.89
C LYS A 69 -11.25 1.21 -13.82
N PRO A 70 -12.03 1.76 -12.87
CA PRO A 70 -13.47 1.61 -12.90
C PRO A 70 -14.06 2.23 -14.18
N PRO A 71 -15.14 1.66 -14.72
CA PRO A 71 -15.83 2.25 -15.84
C PRO A 71 -16.57 3.54 -15.42
N GLY A 72 -16.63 4.52 -16.32
CA GLY A 72 -17.36 5.77 -16.12
C GLY A 72 -16.46 7.01 -16.10
N ILE A 73 -17.04 8.15 -15.74
CA ILE A 73 -16.32 9.44 -15.66
C ILE A 73 -15.60 9.47 -14.31
N LEU A 74 -14.27 9.52 -14.35
CA LEU A 74 -13.41 9.55 -13.16
C LEU A 74 -12.88 10.96 -12.91
N LEU A 75 -12.58 11.27 -11.66
CA LEU A 75 -11.85 12.49 -11.32
C LEU A 75 -10.42 12.42 -11.90
N PRO A 76 -9.87 13.53 -12.36
CA PRO A 76 -8.48 13.58 -12.81
C PRO A 76 -7.53 13.03 -11.74
N SER A 77 -6.57 12.20 -12.14
CA SER A 77 -5.61 11.50 -11.27
C SER A 77 -6.17 10.46 -10.29
N ALA A 78 -7.48 10.25 -10.21
CA ALA A 78 -8.04 9.12 -9.48
C ALA A 78 -7.85 7.82 -10.27
N HIS A 79 -7.66 6.71 -9.54
CA HIS A 79 -7.59 5.36 -10.15
C HIS A 79 -6.46 5.18 -11.18
N ALA A 80 -5.27 5.72 -10.90
CA ALA A 80 -4.11 5.70 -11.79
C ALA A 80 -3.41 4.33 -11.81
N VAL A 81 -4.03 3.33 -12.48
CA VAL A 81 -3.46 1.97 -12.62
C VAL A 81 -2.13 1.95 -13.36
N ASP A 82 -1.87 2.94 -14.22
CA ASP A 82 -0.59 3.18 -14.89
C ASP A 82 0.51 3.52 -13.88
N ARG A 83 0.22 4.31 -12.86
CA ARG A 83 1.18 4.64 -11.79
C ARG A 83 1.46 3.42 -10.91
N GLU A 84 0.43 2.66 -10.53
CA GLU A 84 0.61 1.40 -9.80
C GLU A 84 1.49 0.42 -10.59
N TYR A 85 1.19 0.22 -11.87
CA TYR A 85 1.99 -0.62 -12.76
C TYR A 85 3.44 -0.15 -12.84
N LYS A 86 3.66 1.16 -13.00
CA LYS A 86 4.99 1.77 -13.12
C LYS A 86 5.85 1.48 -11.89
N VAL A 87 5.35 1.75 -10.68
CA VAL A 87 6.13 1.54 -9.45
C VAL A 87 6.37 0.06 -9.18
N MET A 88 5.37 -0.81 -9.35
CA MET A 88 5.54 -2.25 -9.15
C MET A 88 6.55 -2.83 -10.14
N THR A 89 6.49 -2.41 -11.41
CA THR A 89 7.45 -2.85 -12.44
C THR A 89 8.88 -2.40 -12.10
N ALA A 90 9.05 -1.17 -11.62
CA ALA A 90 10.35 -0.66 -11.20
C ALA A 90 10.92 -1.43 -9.98
N LEU A 91 10.06 -1.85 -9.06
CA LEU A 91 10.45 -2.59 -7.85
C LEU A 91 10.72 -4.08 -8.07
N ASN A 92 10.32 -4.67 -9.21
CA ASN A 92 10.44 -6.12 -9.47
C ASN A 92 11.86 -6.69 -9.30
N ASN A 93 12.90 -5.87 -9.51
CA ASN A 93 14.30 -6.29 -9.41
C ASN A 93 14.98 -5.76 -8.14
N THR A 94 14.21 -5.36 -7.13
CA THR A 94 14.72 -4.87 -5.84
C THR A 94 14.47 -5.89 -4.73
N GLN A 95 14.84 -5.53 -3.49
CA GLN A 95 14.51 -6.34 -2.31
C GLN A 95 13.08 -6.15 -1.81
N VAL A 96 12.30 -5.25 -2.43
CA VAL A 96 10.90 -5.01 -2.09
C VAL A 96 10.03 -6.05 -2.81
N PRO A 97 9.34 -6.94 -2.09
CA PRO A 97 8.50 -7.94 -2.72
C PRO A 97 7.26 -7.28 -3.32
N VAL A 98 7.08 -7.43 -4.61
CA VAL A 98 5.88 -7.00 -5.37
C VAL A 98 5.47 -8.13 -6.31
N PRO A 99 4.17 -8.26 -6.64
CA PRO A 99 3.76 -9.18 -7.70
C PRO A 99 4.47 -8.84 -9.02
N LYS A 100 4.95 -9.85 -9.73
CA LYS A 100 5.52 -9.64 -11.07
C LYS A 100 4.46 -9.10 -12.00
N THR A 101 4.71 -7.96 -12.62
CA THR A 101 3.87 -7.35 -13.64
C THR A 101 4.19 -7.90 -15.03
N TYR A 102 3.18 -8.03 -15.90
CA TYR A 102 3.33 -8.54 -17.25
C TYR A 102 3.16 -7.46 -18.31
N GLY A 103 2.25 -6.52 -18.12
CA GLY A 103 2.02 -5.45 -19.05
C GLY A 103 0.89 -4.53 -18.61
N LEU A 104 0.91 -3.30 -19.13
CA LEU A 104 -0.14 -2.30 -19.02
C LEU A 104 -0.83 -2.20 -20.40
N CYS A 105 -2.14 -2.25 -20.40
CA CYS A 105 -2.97 -2.00 -21.58
C CYS A 105 -3.73 -0.68 -21.39
N GLU A 106 -3.45 0.29 -22.26
CA GLU A 106 -4.14 1.57 -22.28
C GLU A 106 -5.25 1.63 -23.35
N ASP A 107 -5.38 0.57 -24.17
CA ASP A 107 -6.44 0.42 -25.15
C ASP A 107 -7.77 0.08 -24.47
N GLU A 108 -8.63 1.09 -24.34
CA GLU A 108 -9.94 0.93 -23.72
C GLU A 108 -10.92 0.10 -24.56
N ASP A 109 -10.70 -0.06 -25.87
CA ASP A 109 -11.57 -0.87 -26.74
C ASP A 109 -11.47 -2.37 -26.43
N LEU A 110 -10.40 -2.79 -25.75
CA LEU A 110 -10.17 -4.19 -25.42
C LEU A 110 -11.18 -4.71 -24.39
N ILE A 111 -11.22 -4.09 -23.20
CA ILE A 111 -12.13 -4.49 -22.10
C ILE A 111 -12.88 -3.31 -21.46
N GLY A 112 -12.88 -2.15 -22.10
CA GLY A 112 -13.65 -0.96 -21.69
C GLY A 112 -12.91 0.05 -20.85
N THR A 113 -11.75 -0.26 -20.29
CA THR A 113 -10.90 0.64 -19.50
C THR A 113 -9.46 0.15 -19.48
N ALA A 114 -8.51 1.06 -19.24
CA ALA A 114 -7.10 0.68 -19.04
C ALA A 114 -6.92 -0.31 -17.88
N PHE A 115 -6.01 -1.24 -18.01
CA PHE A 115 -5.72 -2.28 -17.01
C PHE A 115 -4.26 -2.73 -17.05
N PHE A 116 -3.81 -3.38 -16.00
CA PHE A 116 -2.57 -4.15 -16.01
C PHE A 116 -2.78 -5.56 -15.46
N VAL A 117 -1.85 -6.44 -15.78
CA VAL A 117 -1.86 -7.84 -15.31
C VAL A 117 -0.58 -8.13 -14.54
N MET A 118 -0.74 -8.86 -13.43
CA MET A 118 0.34 -9.29 -12.56
C MET A 118 0.15 -10.73 -12.08
N ASP A 119 1.17 -11.32 -11.46
CA ASP A 119 1.06 -12.63 -10.81
C ASP A 119 0.03 -12.60 -9.68
N PHE A 120 -0.71 -13.69 -9.54
CA PHE A 120 -1.45 -14.00 -8.32
C PHE A 120 -0.49 -14.59 -7.30
N LEU A 121 -0.37 -13.94 -6.15
CA LEU A 121 0.43 -14.46 -5.04
C LEU A 121 -0.44 -15.37 -4.17
N ASP A 122 0.01 -16.61 -4.01
CA ASP A 122 -0.65 -17.57 -3.13
C ASP A 122 -0.11 -17.40 -1.70
N GLY A 123 -0.92 -16.80 -0.83
CA GLY A 123 -0.53 -16.47 0.53
C GLY A 123 -1.70 -15.91 1.35
N ASN A 124 -1.39 -15.48 2.57
CA ASN A 124 -2.35 -14.96 3.53
C ASN A 124 -2.33 -13.43 3.56
N ILE A 125 -3.49 -12.82 3.67
CA ILE A 125 -3.67 -11.40 3.98
C ILE A 125 -4.30 -11.31 5.37
N TYR A 126 -3.74 -10.50 6.25
CA TYR A 126 -4.23 -10.35 7.62
C TYR A 126 -4.94 -8.99 7.77
N TRP A 127 -6.19 -9.06 8.23
CA TRP A 127 -7.06 -7.89 8.48
C TRP A 127 -7.03 -7.45 9.94
N ASP A 128 -6.70 -8.38 10.84
CA ASP A 128 -6.56 -8.11 12.26
C ASP A 128 -5.13 -7.66 12.59
N LEU A 129 -4.97 -6.41 13.00
CA LEU A 129 -3.66 -5.87 13.42
C LEU A 129 -3.08 -6.60 14.64
N LEU A 130 -3.94 -7.15 15.50
CA LEU A 130 -3.51 -7.85 16.70
C LEU A 130 -3.07 -9.29 16.40
N LEU A 131 -3.40 -9.81 15.20
CA LEU A 131 -3.10 -11.18 14.80
C LEU A 131 -3.56 -12.21 15.85
N SER A 132 -4.78 -12.01 16.36
CA SER A 132 -5.33 -12.71 17.53
C SER A 132 -5.43 -14.23 17.36
N ASP A 133 -5.35 -14.74 16.14
CA ASP A 133 -5.35 -16.17 15.78
C ASP A 133 -3.93 -16.75 15.65
N LYS A 134 -2.86 -15.96 15.87
CA LYS A 134 -1.47 -16.38 15.70
C LYS A 134 -0.79 -16.66 17.03
N SER A 135 0.26 -17.49 16.99
CA SER A 135 1.14 -17.61 18.13
C SER A 135 1.98 -16.34 18.31
N PRO A 136 2.45 -16.01 19.56
CA PRO A 136 3.32 -14.87 19.77
C PRO A 136 4.58 -14.89 18.90
N LYS A 137 5.11 -16.07 18.60
CA LYS A 137 6.26 -16.25 17.71
C LYS A 137 5.89 -15.85 16.25
N ASP A 138 4.79 -16.36 15.72
CA ASP A 138 4.35 -16.04 14.37
C ASP A 138 4.04 -14.55 14.22
N THR A 139 3.39 -13.96 15.24
CA THR A 139 3.11 -12.52 15.29
C THR A 139 4.38 -11.69 15.20
N MET A 140 5.41 -12.02 15.99
CA MET A 140 6.71 -11.34 15.96
C MET A 140 7.37 -11.48 14.58
N GLU A 141 7.34 -12.66 13.96
CA GLU A 141 7.89 -12.89 12.62
C GLU A 141 7.17 -12.06 11.55
N ILE A 142 5.83 -11.97 11.59
CA ILE A 142 5.03 -11.13 10.70
C ILE A 142 5.40 -9.65 10.84
N TYR A 143 5.46 -9.14 12.09
CA TYR A 143 5.84 -7.76 12.36
C TYR A 143 7.29 -7.45 11.95
N ALA A 144 8.22 -8.39 12.17
CA ALA A 144 9.60 -8.23 11.74
C ALA A 144 9.73 -8.23 10.21
N SER A 145 9.00 -9.12 9.52
CA SER A 145 9.00 -9.19 8.07
C SER A 145 8.48 -7.90 7.42
N LYS A 146 7.34 -7.38 7.89
CA LYS A 146 6.80 -6.13 7.35
C LYS A 146 7.69 -4.92 7.65
N ASN A 147 8.35 -4.87 8.82
CA ASN A 147 9.31 -3.81 9.17
C ASN A 147 10.51 -3.82 8.22
N LYS A 148 11.06 -4.99 7.94
CA LYS A 148 12.15 -5.15 6.98
C LYS A 148 11.76 -4.63 5.60
N VAL A 149 10.56 -4.95 5.11
CA VAL A 149 10.13 -4.59 3.75
C VAL A 149 9.96 -3.09 3.59
N ILE A 150 9.37 -2.37 4.55
CA ILE A 150 9.28 -0.90 4.45
C ILE A 150 10.67 -0.25 4.51
N ALA A 151 11.58 -0.81 5.31
CA ALA A 151 12.95 -0.34 5.35
C ALA A 151 13.69 -0.57 4.01
N GLU A 152 13.48 -1.73 3.37
CA GLU A 152 14.02 -1.99 2.02
C GLU A 152 13.41 -1.04 0.98
N LEU A 153 12.10 -0.74 1.06
CA LEU A 153 11.45 0.23 0.18
C LEU A 153 12.12 1.61 0.28
N HIS A 154 12.34 2.09 1.49
CA HIS A 154 12.93 3.41 1.72
C HIS A 154 14.42 3.51 1.38
N LYS A 155 15.11 2.37 1.17
CA LYS A 155 16.51 2.32 0.70
C LYS A 155 16.63 2.24 -0.82
N VAL A 156 15.55 2.00 -1.55
CA VAL A 156 15.60 1.95 -3.01
C VAL A 156 16.01 3.31 -3.57
N ASP A 157 17.09 3.33 -4.34
CA ASP A 157 17.42 4.51 -5.16
C ASP A 157 16.39 4.60 -6.30
N TYR A 158 15.42 5.50 -6.12
CA TYR A 158 14.33 5.71 -7.06
C TYR A 158 14.80 6.13 -8.45
N SER A 159 15.97 6.76 -8.56
CA SER A 159 16.53 7.16 -9.83
C SER A 159 17.10 5.96 -10.60
N SER A 160 17.77 5.05 -9.91
CA SER A 160 18.35 3.85 -10.49
C SER A 160 17.32 2.85 -11.02
N VAL A 161 16.09 2.89 -10.48
CA VAL A 161 14.97 2.05 -10.92
C VAL A 161 14.01 2.76 -11.89
N GLY A 162 14.39 3.95 -12.39
CA GLY A 162 13.61 4.68 -13.41
C GLY A 162 12.39 5.42 -12.88
N LEU A 163 12.39 5.83 -11.60
CA LEU A 163 11.26 6.53 -10.95
C LEU A 163 11.57 8.01 -10.66
N SER A 164 12.55 8.64 -11.32
CA SER A 164 12.90 10.06 -11.10
C SER A 164 11.73 11.02 -11.36
N ASP A 165 10.78 10.65 -12.22
CA ASP A 165 9.58 11.41 -12.58
C ASP A 165 8.30 10.91 -11.88
N TYR A 166 8.42 9.95 -10.94
CA TYR A 166 7.27 9.34 -10.26
C TYR A 166 6.59 10.27 -9.27
N GLY A 167 7.30 11.27 -8.79
CA GLY A 167 6.83 12.33 -7.91
C GLY A 167 7.78 13.52 -7.95
N LYS A 168 7.51 14.52 -7.15
CA LYS A 168 8.38 15.69 -7.03
C LYS A 168 9.32 15.48 -5.84
N PRO A 169 10.62 15.33 -6.04
CA PRO A 169 11.58 15.23 -4.93
C PRO A 169 11.66 16.52 -4.14
N GLY A 170 12.04 16.41 -2.87
CA GLY A 170 12.24 17.53 -1.94
C GLY A 170 10.96 18.22 -1.48
N ASN A 171 11.04 18.88 -0.33
CA ASN A 171 9.95 19.66 0.28
C ASN A 171 8.61 18.90 0.39
N TYR A 172 8.66 17.58 0.59
CA TYR A 172 7.45 16.74 0.64
C TYR A 172 6.50 17.20 1.74
N ILE A 173 6.99 17.36 2.96
CA ILE A 173 6.19 17.75 4.14
C ILE A 173 5.51 19.10 3.91
N ALA A 174 6.26 20.12 3.50
CA ALA A 174 5.72 21.47 3.26
C ALA A 174 4.61 21.45 2.18
N ARG A 175 4.79 20.66 1.11
CA ARG A 175 3.76 20.52 0.07
C ARG A 175 2.51 19.84 0.59
N GLN A 176 2.64 18.80 1.42
CA GLN A 176 1.48 18.10 1.98
C GLN A 176 0.73 18.98 2.98
N VAL A 177 1.43 19.66 3.88
CA VAL A 177 0.81 20.63 4.81
C VAL A 177 0.03 21.69 4.03
N SER A 178 0.65 22.32 3.01
CA SER A 178 -0.03 23.31 2.18
C SER A 178 -1.24 22.75 1.43
N ARG A 179 -1.14 21.52 0.90
CA ARG A 179 -2.24 20.84 0.17
C ARG A 179 -3.42 20.55 1.10
N TRP A 180 -3.16 19.94 2.26
CA TRP A 180 -4.20 19.55 3.19
C TRP A 180 -4.84 20.75 3.85
N THR A 181 -4.07 21.79 4.19
CA THR A 181 -4.61 23.09 4.66
C THR A 181 -5.62 23.68 3.67
N LYS A 182 -5.25 23.76 2.37
CA LYS A 182 -6.16 24.26 1.33
C LYS A 182 -7.41 23.42 1.20
N GLN A 183 -7.28 22.10 1.28
CA GLN A 183 -8.40 21.18 1.15
C GLN A 183 -9.34 21.28 2.37
N TYR A 184 -8.79 21.35 3.58
CA TYR A 184 -9.56 21.56 4.80
C TYR A 184 -10.35 22.88 4.75
N LEU A 185 -9.68 24.00 4.48
CA LEU A 185 -10.33 25.32 4.38
C LEU A 185 -11.41 25.38 3.27
N ALA A 186 -11.23 24.64 2.17
CA ALA A 186 -12.22 24.57 1.10
C ALA A 186 -13.45 23.71 1.46
N SER A 187 -13.32 22.81 2.43
CA SER A 187 -14.39 21.90 2.88
C SER A 187 -14.89 22.19 4.30
N GLU A 188 -14.39 23.24 4.94
CA GLU A 188 -14.77 23.61 6.31
C GLU A 188 -16.26 23.92 6.40
N THR A 189 -16.96 23.21 7.28
CA THR A 189 -18.38 23.42 7.58
C THR A 189 -18.61 24.03 8.95
N GLU A 190 -17.62 23.93 9.83
CA GLU A 190 -17.60 24.49 11.18
C GLU A 190 -16.17 24.81 11.61
N ASN A 191 -16.01 25.74 12.52
CA ASN A 191 -14.70 26.09 13.08
C ASN A 191 -14.23 25.00 14.05
N ILE A 192 -13.13 24.34 13.75
CA ILE A 192 -12.45 23.36 14.60
C ILE A 192 -11.15 23.96 15.11
N PRO A 193 -11.09 24.50 16.36
CA PRO A 193 -9.91 25.20 16.88
C PRO A 193 -8.62 24.37 16.83
N ALA A 194 -8.72 23.05 17.03
CA ALA A 194 -7.57 22.14 16.95
C ALA A 194 -6.96 22.12 15.54
N MET A 195 -7.80 22.14 14.49
CA MET A 195 -7.32 22.17 13.09
C MET A 195 -6.65 23.50 12.77
N ASN A 196 -7.22 24.62 13.21
CA ASN A 196 -6.61 25.93 13.02
C ASN A 196 -5.25 26.05 13.72
N ASN A 197 -5.15 25.55 14.96
CA ASN A 197 -3.88 25.50 15.68
C ASN A 197 -2.84 24.64 14.93
N LEU A 198 -3.23 23.52 14.32
CA LEU A 198 -2.31 22.67 13.52
C LEU A 198 -1.87 23.38 12.25
N ILE A 199 -2.76 24.08 11.55
CA ILE A 199 -2.46 24.86 10.35
C ILE A 199 -1.39 25.93 10.64
N ASP A 200 -1.47 26.58 11.80
CA ASP A 200 -0.52 27.60 12.20
C ASP A 200 0.79 27.01 12.74
N TRP A 201 0.71 25.86 13.43
CA TRP A 201 1.87 25.25 14.08
C TRP A 201 2.76 24.45 13.12
N LEU A 202 2.18 23.71 12.17
CA LEU A 202 2.94 22.81 11.31
C LEU A 202 4.00 23.52 10.47
N PRO A 203 3.71 24.63 9.73
CA PRO A 203 4.68 25.23 8.82
C PRO A 203 6.00 25.67 9.47
N PRO A 204 6.01 26.39 10.62
CA PRO A 204 7.27 26.83 11.24
C PRO A 204 8.02 25.71 11.99
N ASN A 205 7.42 24.53 12.15
CA ASN A 205 8.01 23.41 12.87
C ASN A 205 8.45 22.25 11.93
N ILE A 206 8.37 22.42 10.61
CA ILE A 206 8.85 21.42 9.66
C ILE A 206 10.34 21.16 9.91
N PRO A 207 10.77 19.91 10.14
CA PRO A 207 12.17 19.57 10.29
C PRO A 207 13.00 19.97 9.07
N ASP A 208 14.27 20.31 9.28
CA ASP A 208 15.22 20.62 8.20
C ASP A 208 15.63 19.38 7.39
N ASP A 209 15.23 18.19 7.81
CA ASP A 209 15.45 16.94 7.11
C ASP A 209 14.54 16.85 5.87
N ASP A 210 15.12 16.86 4.68
CA ASP A 210 14.41 16.82 3.39
C ASP A 210 14.79 15.58 2.57
N GLU A 211 14.72 14.42 3.20
CA GLU A 211 14.97 13.16 2.50
C GLU A 211 13.83 12.83 1.50
N THR A 212 14.21 12.16 0.43
CA THR A 212 13.28 11.66 -0.59
C THR A 212 13.50 10.19 -0.84
N SER A 213 12.44 9.40 -0.73
CA SER A 213 12.40 7.98 -1.11
C SER A 213 11.10 7.64 -1.83
N ILE A 214 10.99 6.40 -2.31
CA ILE A 214 9.69 5.85 -2.69
C ILE A 214 8.92 5.58 -1.40
N VAL A 215 7.72 6.16 -1.27
CA VAL A 215 6.82 5.93 -0.15
C VAL A 215 5.57 5.21 -0.64
N HIS A 216 5.02 4.34 0.20
CA HIS A 216 3.79 3.61 -0.12
C HIS A 216 2.54 4.47 0.07
N GLY A 217 2.50 5.24 1.16
CA GLY A 217 1.38 6.12 1.51
C GLY A 217 0.19 5.44 2.19
N ASP A 218 0.09 4.10 2.14
CA ASP A 218 -0.90 3.28 2.85
C ASP A 218 -0.32 1.91 3.24
N TYR A 219 0.84 1.90 3.90
CA TYR A 219 1.56 0.70 4.26
C TYR A 219 0.92 -0.01 5.46
N ARG A 220 -0.07 -0.85 5.19
CA ARG A 220 -0.86 -1.58 6.20
C ARG A 220 -0.76 -3.08 6.01
N LEU A 221 -1.11 -3.82 7.08
CA LEU A 221 -1.04 -5.27 7.12
C LEU A 221 -1.92 -5.94 6.04
N ASP A 222 -3.09 -5.38 5.79
CA ASP A 222 -4.06 -5.84 4.79
C ASP A 222 -3.65 -5.53 3.33
N ASN A 223 -2.61 -4.71 3.13
CA ASN A 223 -1.98 -4.47 1.84
C ASN A 223 -0.75 -5.35 1.60
N MET A 224 -0.63 -6.48 2.32
CA MET A 224 0.50 -7.40 2.21
C MET A 224 0.06 -8.84 2.08
N VAL A 225 0.78 -9.60 1.25
CA VAL A 225 0.61 -11.05 1.14
C VAL A 225 1.78 -11.74 1.86
N PHE A 226 1.45 -12.67 2.76
CA PHE A 226 2.43 -13.44 3.53
C PHE A 226 2.42 -14.91 3.10
N ASN A 227 3.59 -15.52 3.01
CA ASN A 227 3.71 -16.96 2.81
C ASN A 227 3.52 -17.76 4.12
N ALA A 228 3.59 -19.08 4.03
CA ALA A 228 3.45 -19.98 5.18
C ALA A 228 4.55 -19.81 6.25
N ASN A 229 5.66 -19.14 5.94
CA ASN A 229 6.77 -18.84 6.85
C ASN A 229 6.73 -17.41 7.39
N ASN A 230 5.56 -16.77 7.39
CA ASN A 230 5.33 -15.41 7.87
C ASN A 230 6.16 -14.30 7.16
N ASN A 231 6.71 -14.58 5.97
CA ASN A 231 7.42 -13.58 5.20
C ASN A 231 6.47 -12.87 4.22
N VAL A 232 6.61 -11.55 4.12
CA VAL A 232 5.95 -10.77 3.07
C VAL A 232 6.49 -11.21 1.72
N ILE A 233 5.60 -11.66 0.83
CA ILE A 233 5.91 -12.05 -0.55
C ILE A 233 5.33 -11.08 -1.59
N GLY A 234 4.54 -10.11 -1.15
CA GLY A 234 4.05 -9.03 -1.99
C GLY A 234 3.42 -7.90 -1.22
N VAL A 235 3.80 -6.68 -1.58
CA VAL A 235 3.13 -5.44 -1.16
C VAL A 235 2.18 -5.03 -2.28
N LEU A 236 0.94 -4.71 -1.92
CA LEU A 236 -0.18 -4.41 -2.81
C LEU A 236 -0.66 -2.98 -2.59
N ASP A 237 -1.50 -2.49 -3.51
CA ASP A 237 -2.23 -1.22 -3.42
C ASP A 237 -1.34 0.03 -3.39
N TRP A 238 -0.60 0.21 -4.46
CA TRP A 238 0.35 1.31 -4.65
C TRP A 238 -0.28 2.62 -5.14
N GLU A 239 -1.61 2.77 -5.06
CA GLU A 239 -2.33 3.93 -5.62
C GLU A 239 -1.94 5.27 -4.98
N LEU A 240 -1.55 5.26 -3.70
CA LEU A 240 -1.10 6.45 -2.95
C LEU A 240 0.42 6.67 -2.99
N SER A 241 1.16 5.76 -3.61
CA SER A 241 2.61 5.81 -3.64
C SER A 241 3.14 7.01 -4.43
N THR A 242 4.28 7.53 -4.00
CA THR A 242 4.94 8.69 -4.62
C THR A 242 6.40 8.79 -4.17
N LEU A 243 7.11 9.82 -4.64
CA LEU A 243 8.35 10.28 -4.01
C LEU A 243 8.00 11.16 -2.81
N GLY A 244 8.37 10.71 -1.62
CA GLY A 244 8.00 11.33 -0.35
C GLY A 244 9.06 11.16 0.74
N HIS A 245 8.71 11.56 1.95
CA HIS A 245 9.63 11.51 3.10
C HIS A 245 9.53 10.16 3.81
N PRO A 246 10.63 9.36 3.88
CA PRO A 246 10.59 8.00 4.40
C PRO A 246 10.15 7.92 5.86
N ILE A 247 10.56 8.86 6.71
CA ILE A 247 10.15 8.85 8.12
C ILE A 247 8.68 9.19 8.28
N ALA A 248 8.12 10.07 7.44
CA ALA A 248 6.69 10.34 7.44
C ALA A 248 5.86 9.10 7.08
N ASP A 249 6.26 8.35 6.04
CA ASP A 249 5.60 7.10 5.64
C ASP A 249 5.70 6.02 6.72
N PHE A 250 6.88 5.84 7.30
CA PHE A 250 7.08 4.90 8.40
C PHE A 250 6.31 5.29 9.67
N ASN A 251 6.26 6.59 10.00
CA ASN A 251 5.49 7.08 11.14
C ASN A 251 3.98 6.89 10.92
N TYR A 252 3.46 7.17 9.70
CA TYR A 252 2.06 6.89 9.35
C TYR A 252 1.70 5.43 9.62
N HIS A 253 2.55 4.50 9.20
CA HIS A 253 2.40 3.09 9.50
C HIS A 253 2.37 2.80 11.02
N CYS A 254 3.13 3.56 11.82
CA CYS A 254 3.18 3.40 13.29
C CYS A 254 2.00 4.05 14.04
N ILE A 255 1.13 4.81 13.39
CA ILE A 255 -0.02 5.47 14.06
C ILE A 255 -0.94 4.47 14.78
N SER A 256 -0.99 3.22 14.32
CA SER A 256 -1.77 2.17 14.97
C SER A 256 -1.42 1.98 16.45
N TRP A 257 -0.15 2.16 16.85
CA TRP A 257 0.27 2.11 18.26
C TRP A 257 -0.27 3.25 19.13
N LYS A 258 -0.77 4.33 18.51
CA LYS A 258 -1.44 5.44 19.21
C LYS A 258 -2.96 5.27 19.24
N ASN A 259 -3.54 4.65 18.20
CA ASN A 259 -4.97 4.62 17.98
C ASN A 259 -5.64 3.30 18.41
N VAL A 260 -4.86 2.24 18.63
CA VAL A 260 -5.35 0.92 19.08
C VAL A 260 -4.93 0.72 20.53
N PRO A 261 -5.88 0.68 21.50
CA PRO A 261 -5.54 0.61 22.92
C PRO A 261 -4.66 -0.58 23.30
N GLU A 262 -4.90 -1.73 22.68
CA GLU A 262 -4.13 -2.96 22.90
C GLU A 262 -2.67 -2.80 22.49
N LEU A 263 -2.39 -2.06 21.40
CA LEU A 263 -1.03 -1.78 20.93
C LEU A 263 -0.31 -0.74 21.80
N ALA A 264 -1.03 0.09 22.54
CA ALA A 264 -0.46 1.01 23.53
C ALA A 264 -0.09 0.30 24.84
N ASP A 265 -0.63 -0.89 25.11
CA ASP A 265 -0.34 -1.69 26.31
C ASP A 265 0.91 -2.57 26.08
N GLN A 266 2.02 -2.20 26.71
CA GLN A 266 3.29 -2.93 26.59
C GLN A 266 3.20 -4.39 27.08
N LYS A 267 2.37 -4.65 28.10
CA LYS A 267 2.18 -6.01 28.62
C LYS A 267 1.44 -6.86 27.60
N PHE A 268 0.35 -6.33 27.05
CA PHE A 268 -0.40 -6.99 25.96
C PHE A 268 0.52 -7.28 24.78
N CYS A 269 1.29 -6.30 24.32
CA CYS A 269 2.24 -6.46 23.23
C CYS A 269 3.22 -7.60 23.48
N SER A 270 3.86 -7.62 24.68
CA SER A 270 4.83 -8.64 25.06
C SER A 270 4.22 -10.05 25.12
N GLU A 271 3.02 -10.20 25.70
CA GLU A 271 2.32 -11.49 25.83
C GLU A 271 1.88 -12.05 24.46
N ASN A 272 1.62 -11.18 23.48
CA ASN A 272 1.13 -11.57 22.15
C ASN A 272 2.20 -11.51 21.03
N GLY A 273 3.48 -11.25 21.39
CA GLY A 273 4.55 -11.20 20.40
C GLY A 273 4.49 -10.00 19.46
N ILE A 274 3.73 -8.96 19.82
CA ILE A 274 3.70 -7.71 19.09
C ILE A 274 4.81 -6.81 19.60
N PRO A 275 5.71 -6.27 18.77
CA PRO A 275 6.70 -5.32 19.23
C PRO A 275 6.03 -4.05 19.73
N THR A 276 6.53 -3.45 20.80
CA THR A 276 6.17 -2.09 21.19
C THR A 276 6.57 -1.11 20.08
N GLU A 277 5.96 0.09 20.04
CA GLU A 277 6.34 1.13 19.08
C GLU A 277 7.86 1.40 19.10
N GLY A 278 8.47 1.49 20.29
CA GLY A 278 9.90 1.71 20.45
C GLY A 278 10.75 0.58 19.88
N GLU A 279 10.39 -0.69 20.13
CA GLU A 279 11.06 -1.84 19.55
C GLU A 279 10.92 -1.88 18.03
N TYR A 280 9.75 -1.56 17.51
CA TYR A 280 9.47 -1.53 16.08
C TYR A 280 10.26 -0.43 15.36
N ARG A 281 10.37 0.76 15.97
CA ARG A 281 11.24 1.85 15.51
C ARG A 281 12.71 1.44 15.50
N ASN A 282 13.17 0.75 16.56
CA ASN A 282 14.53 0.25 16.65
C ASN A 282 14.84 -0.81 15.57
N MET A 283 13.87 -1.63 15.18
CA MET A 283 14.03 -2.56 14.05
C MET A 283 14.27 -1.78 12.74
N TYR A 284 13.46 -0.80 12.46
CA TYR A 284 13.60 0.03 11.26
C TYR A 284 14.92 0.80 11.25
N SER A 285 15.31 1.39 12.39
CA SER A 285 16.60 2.07 12.53
C SER A 285 17.78 1.15 12.22
N ARG A 286 17.74 -0.11 12.70
CA ARG A 286 18.78 -1.10 12.39
C ARG A 286 18.85 -1.46 10.91
N HIS A 287 17.71 -1.51 10.22
CA HIS A 287 17.69 -1.82 8.79
C HIS A 287 18.12 -0.66 7.89
N THR A 288 17.86 0.57 8.32
CA THR A 288 18.08 1.77 7.49
C THR A 288 19.30 2.58 7.92
N GLY A 289 19.79 2.42 9.16
CA GLY A 289 20.78 3.29 9.77
C GLY A 289 20.24 4.66 10.22
N LYS A 290 18.94 4.91 10.05
CA LYS A 290 18.31 6.19 10.39
C LYS A 290 18.04 6.33 11.88
N LYS A 291 18.21 7.55 12.42
CA LYS A 291 17.78 7.91 13.77
C LYS A 291 16.35 8.41 13.71
N LEU A 292 15.46 7.85 14.55
CA LEU A 292 14.04 8.17 14.53
C LEU A 292 13.56 9.01 15.73
N ASP A 293 14.41 9.25 16.72
CA ASP A 293 13.98 9.91 17.97
C ASP A 293 13.84 11.41 17.82
N GLU A 294 14.65 12.01 16.95
CA GLU A 294 14.53 13.41 16.59
C GLU A 294 13.29 13.62 15.69
N ASN A 295 12.43 14.58 16.02
CA ASN A 295 11.24 14.95 15.25
C ASN A 295 10.14 13.88 15.12
N TRP A 296 10.21 12.75 15.84
CA TRP A 296 9.20 11.69 15.73
C TRP A 296 7.79 12.19 16.02
N GLU A 297 7.62 13.02 17.05
CA GLU A 297 6.31 13.59 17.42
C GLU A 297 5.82 14.57 16.36
N PHE A 298 6.71 15.30 15.69
CA PHE A 298 6.31 16.13 14.56
C PHE A 298 5.66 15.30 13.45
N TYR A 299 6.28 14.19 13.04
CA TYR A 299 5.71 13.31 12.01
C TYR A 299 4.39 12.68 12.46
N THR A 300 4.23 12.39 13.75
CA THR A 300 2.96 11.90 14.31
C THR A 300 1.86 12.95 14.16
N ILE A 301 2.14 14.19 14.53
CA ILE A 301 1.21 15.31 14.41
C ILE A 301 0.88 15.59 12.94
N PHE A 302 1.90 15.59 12.08
CA PHE A 302 1.75 15.76 10.64
C PHE A 302 0.84 14.68 10.00
N ASN A 303 0.98 13.44 10.41
CA ASN A 303 0.20 12.33 9.86
C ASN A 303 -1.24 12.25 10.41
N ILE A 304 -1.53 12.90 11.55
CA ILE A 304 -2.89 13.01 12.12
C ILE A 304 -3.64 14.20 11.50
N PHE A 305 -2.91 15.24 11.09
CA PHE A 305 -3.45 16.40 10.37
C PHE A 305 -3.98 16.03 8.99
#